data_632b6593c890f2ab5efb0fe6490cb26d
#
_entry.id   632b6593c890f2ab5efb0fe6490cb26d
#
_cell.length_a   1.000
_cell.length_b   1.000
_cell.length_c   1.000
_cell.angle_alpha   90.00
_cell.angle_beta   90.00
_cell.angle_gamma   90.00
#
_symmetry.space_group_name_H-M   'P 1'
#
loop_
_entity.id
_entity.type
_entity.pdbx_description
1 polymer ?
#
loop_
_entity_poly.entity_id
_entity_poly.type
_entity_poly.pdbx_seq_one_letter_code
_entity_poly.pdbx_strand_id
1 'polypeptide(L)'
;MIDVAQLHAALVQAYPDADAPAARLVRAPGRVNLIGEHTDYNDGLVLPAAINLETWIAAVPSSDRRVELTLADGNRDGFDLDDIGPARGSWIDTVAGMAWSLARSGVALHGMRGVVATEIPIGSGLSSSAAFQLAAAWAMSDLLPPMESMDLARSAQRAENEYVGVRSGIMDQFASAHGRPDAALLLDCRSLDFRAVTLPLGEYALVVCDTRSPRRLETSEYNARRAECEVAVEALSHRVPGVRSLRDVDMEMLVRFGADLDPVARRRATHVVAENELSLIHISEPTRPY
;
A
#
# COMPACT_ATOMS: atom_id res chain seq x y z
N MET A 1 7.99 -8.02 -18.35
CA MET A 1 6.94 -8.99 -17.96
C MET A 1 7.63 -10.20 -17.37
N ILE A 2 7.27 -10.57 -16.15
CA ILE A 2 7.86 -11.72 -15.44
C ILE A 2 7.52 -13.00 -16.23
N ASP A 3 8.55 -13.80 -16.49
CA ASP A 3 8.41 -15.11 -17.13
C ASP A 3 8.09 -16.15 -16.06
N VAL A 4 6.89 -16.70 -16.11
CA VAL A 4 6.40 -17.73 -15.18
C VAL A 4 7.29 -18.98 -15.20
N ALA A 5 7.81 -19.37 -16.37
CA ALA A 5 8.69 -20.54 -16.47
C ALA A 5 10.04 -20.27 -15.77
N GLN A 6 10.58 -19.06 -15.90
CA GLN A 6 11.79 -18.66 -15.19
C GLN A 6 11.56 -18.59 -13.67
N LEU A 7 10.41 -18.07 -13.23
CA LEU A 7 10.08 -18.01 -11.81
C LEU A 7 9.94 -19.44 -11.22
N HIS A 8 9.32 -20.35 -11.95
CA HIS A 8 9.23 -21.74 -11.55
C HIS A 8 10.61 -22.42 -11.51
N ALA A 9 11.47 -22.20 -12.51
CA ALA A 9 12.84 -22.69 -12.52
C ALA A 9 13.66 -22.17 -11.33
N ALA A 10 13.50 -20.89 -10.98
CA ALA A 10 14.12 -20.29 -9.81
C ALA A 10 13.65 -20.93 -8.50
N LEU A 11 12.35 -21.28 -8.39
CA LEU A 11 11.82 -22.02 -7.24
C LEU A 11 12.49 -23.39 -7.08
N VAL A 12 12.58 -24.17 -8.16
CA VAL A 12 13.25 -25.48 -8.16
C VAL A 12 14.73 -25.35 -7.80
N GLN A 13 15.39 -24.34 -8.31
CA GLN A 13 16.80 -24.08 -7.99
C GLN A 13 17.00 -23.68 -6.52
N ALA A 14 16.14 -22.81 -5.98
CA ALA A 14 16.24 -22.34 -4.61
C ALA A 14 15.87 -23.43 -3.58
N TYR A 15 14.93 -24.32 -3.95
CA TYR A 15 14.37 -25.36 -3.09
C TYR A 15 14.27 -26.69 -3.85
N PRO A 16 15.38 -27.43 -4.05
CA PRO A 16 15.40 -28.64 -4.88
C PRO A 16 14.55 -29.79 -4.33
N ASP A 17 14.27 -29.78 -3.03
CA ASP A 17 13.44 -30.75 -2.31
C ASP A 17 11.94 -30.39 -2.28
N ALA A 18 11.57 -29.25 -2.85
CA ALA A 18 10.18 -28.79 -2.86
C ALA A 18 9.36 -29.52 -3.92
N ASP A 19 8.09 -29.80 -3.62
CA ASP A 19 7.13 -30.32 -4.59
C ASP A 19 6.71 -29.22 -5.58
N ALA A 20 7.57 -28.98 -6.56
CA ALA A 20 7.38 -27.92 -7.54
C ALA A 20 6.05 -28.01 -8.32
N PRO A 21 5.48 -29.19 -8.65
CA PRO A 21 4.13 -29.31 -9.20
C PRO A 21 3.02 -28.76 -8.31
N ALA A 22 3.22 -28.73 -7.00
CA ALA A 22 2.26 -28.15 -6.05
C ALA A 22 2.44 -26.63 -5.85
N ALA A 23 3.33 -26.00 -6.62
CA ALA A 23 3.60 -24.57 -6.46
C ALA A 23 2.36 -23.71 -6.76
N ARG A 24 2.08 -22.80 -5.84
CA ARG A 24 1.12 -21.71 -6.04
C ARG A 24 1.85 -20.54 -6.70
N LEU A 25 1.19 -19.94 -7.67
CA LEU A 25 1.66 -18.72 -8.31
C LEU A 25 0.68 -17.62 -7.98
N VAL A 26 1.13 -16.60 -7.27
CA VAL A 26 0.33 -15.45 -6.88
C VAL A 26 0.98 -14.16 -7.33
N ARG A 27 0.17 -13.13 -7.56
CA ARG A 27 0.65 -11.81 -7.96
C ARG A 27 -0.21 -10.70 -7.39
N ALA A 28 0.38 -9.54 -7.19
CA ALA A 28 -0.33 -8.33 -6.84
C ALA A 28 0.28 -7.12 -7.56
N PRO A 29 -0.55 -6.19 -8.03
CA PRO A 29 -0.10 -5.02 -8.76
C PRO A 29 0.44 -3.94 -7.83
N GLY A 30 1.36 -3.13 -8.36
CA GLY A 30 1.63 -1.79 -7.85
C GLY A 30 0.52 -0.82 -8.23
N ARG A 31 0.67 0.44 -7.84
CA ARG A 31 -0.28 1.50 -8.16
C ARG A 31 0.41 2.83 -8.48
N VAL A 32 -0.28 3.66 -9.24
CA VAL A 32 -0.05 5.11 -9.29
C VAL A 32 -1.22 5.81 -8.59
N ASN A 33 -0.99 6.98 -8.04
CA ASN A 33 -2.08 7.85 -7.60
C ASN A 33 -2.23 9.00 -8.61
N LEU A 34 -3.44 9.25 -9.08
CA LEU A 34 -3.70 10.28 -10.08
C LEU A 34 -3.96 11.63 -9.43
N ILE A 35 -4.58 11.65 -8.26
CA ILE A 35 -4.83 12.83 -7.43
C ILE A 35 -5.17 12.40 -6.00
N GLY A 36 -4.94 13.29 -5.03
CA GLY A 36 -5.15 13.01 -3.60
C GLY A 36 -3.85 12.65 -2.88
N GLU A 37 -2.75 13.33 -3.22
CA GLU A 37 -1.45 13.08 -2.58
C GLU A 37 -1.44 13.52 -1.12
N HIS A 38 -1.06 12.60 -0.22
CA HIS A 38 -1.01 12.79 1.23
C HIS A 38 -2.37 13.05 1.90
N THR A 39 -3.47 12.69 1.23
CA THR A 39 -4.82 12.86 1.79
C THR A 39 -5.34 11.60 2.48
N ASP A 40 -4.81 10.42 2.17
CA ASP A 40 -5.28 9.12 2.64
C ASP A 40 -5.18 8.92 4.16
N TYR A 41 -4.14 9.44 4.81
CA TYR A 41 -4.00 9.43 6.27
C TYR A 41 -4.60 10.68 6.95
N ASN A 42 -5.30 11.53 6.17
CA ASN A 42 -6.02 12.72 6.61
C ASN A 42 -7.54 12.60 6.35
N ASP A 43 -8.06 11.39 6.24
CA ASP A 43 -9.47 11.09 5.92
C ASP A 43 -9.93 11.65 4.56
N GLY A 44 -9.00 11.92 3.65
CA GLY A 44 -9.27 12.59 2.38
C GLY A 44 -9.75 11.66 1.28
N LEU A 45 -9.77 12.21 0.07
CA LEU A 45 -10.11 11.48 -1.16
C LEU A 45 -8.85 11.15 -1.94
N VAL A 46 -8.80 9.96 -2.52
CA VAL A 46 -7.71 9.51 -3.39
C VAL A 46 -8.27 8.88 -4.67
N LEU A 47 -7.48 8.92 -5.74
CA LEU A 47 -7.85 8.32 -7.02
C LEU A 47 -6.71 7.45 -7.57
N PRO A 48 -6.35 6.36 -6.89
CA PRO A 48 -5.32 5.46 -7.38
C PRO A 48 -5.82 4.60 -8.54
N ALA A 49 -4.86 4.16 -9.36
CA ALA A 49 -5.05 3.15 -10.38
C ALA A 49 -3.99 2.05 -10.23
N ALA A 50 -4.40 0.79 -10.27
CA ALA A 50 -3.47 -0.32 -10.34
C ALA A 50 -2.72 -0.27 -11.69
N ILE A 51 -1.45 -0.65 -11.66
CA ILE A 51 -0.59 -0.68 -12.84
C ILE A 51 -0.23 -2.10 -13.24
N ASN A 52 0.29 -2.27 -14.44
CA ASN A 52 0.72 -3.56 -14.97
C ASN A 52 2.12 -4.00 -14.53
N LEU A 53 2.72 -3.30 -13.57
CA LEU A 53 3.93 -3.74 -12.89
C LEU A 53 3.52 -4.45 -11.60
N GLU A 54 4.01 -5.67 -11.39
CA GLU A 54 3.50 -6.56 -10.36
C GLU A 54 4.63 -7.17 -9.54
N THR A 55 4.29 -7.59 -8.33
CA THR A 55 5.11 -8.50 -7.53
C THR A 55 4.50 -9.89 -7.59
N TRP A 56 5.32 -10.87 -7.90
CA TRP A 56 4.96 -12.27 -8.06
C TRP A 56 5.67 -13.13 -7.03
N ILE A 57 4.97 -14.12 -6.51
CA ILE A 57 5.53 -15.16 -5.64
C ILE A 57 5.14 -16.50 -6.20
N ALA A 58 6.14 -17.34 -6.46
CA ALA A 58 5.94 -18.78 -6.66
C ALA A 58 6.34 -19.47 -5.36
N ALA A 59 5.40 -20.17 -4.71
CA ALA A 59 5.63 -20.79 -3.41
C ALA A 59 5.02 -22.19 -3.34
N VAL A 60 5.67 -23.07 -2.62
CA VAL A 60 5.15 -24.39 -2.22
C VAL A 60 4.79 -24.38 -0.75
N PRO A 61 3.67 -25.01 -0.34
CA PRO A 61 3.36 -25.18 1.07
C PRO A 61 4.46 -25.93 1.79
N SER A 62 4.70 -25.56 3.05
CA SER A 62 5.63 -26.26 3.94
C SER A 62 4.89 -26.72 5.20
N SER A 63 5.23 -27.92 5.68
CA SER A 63 4.58 -28.51 6.86
C SER A 63 5.21 -28.01 8.19
N ASP A 64 6.36 -27.36 8.12
CA ASP A 64 7.11 -26.90 9.29
C ASP A 64 6.68 -25.53 9.83
N ARG A 65 5.56 -24.98 9.31
CA ARG A 65 5.00 -23.67 9.67
C ARG A 65 5.98 -22.50 9.52
N ARG A 66 7.07 -22.72 8.79
CA ARG A 66 8.06 -21.69 8.47
C ARG A 66 7.73 -21.04 7.14
N VAL A 67 7.79 -19.72 7.11
CA VAL A 67 7.76 -18.92 5.88
C VAL A 67 9.20 -18.59 5.52
N GLU A 68 9.64 -19.03 4.35
CA GLU A 68 10.96 -18.74 3.81
C GLU A 68 10.85 -18.28 2.35
N LEU A 69 11.42 -17.12 2.06
CA LEU A 69 11.40 -16.54 0.73
C LEU A 69 12.83 -16.22 0.24
N THR A 70 13.02 -16.37 -1.06
CA THR A 70 14.26 -16.00 -1.75
C THR A 70 13.97 -14.93 -2.79
N LEU A 71 14.65 -13.80 -2.74
CA LEU A 71 14.57 -12.73 -3.72
C LEU A 71 15.36 -13.10 -5.00
N ALA A 72 15.13 -12.35 -6.08
CA ALA A 72 15.80 -12.58 -7.38
C ALA A 72 17.34 -12.45 -7.32
N ASP A 73 17.88 -11.70 -6.36
CA ASP A 73 19.33 -11.56 -6.11
C ASP A 73 19.93 -12.71 -5.27
N GLY A 74 19.08 -13.70 -4.90
CA GLY A 74 19.47 -14.84 -4.06
C GLY A 74 19.43 -14.56 -2.55
N ASN A 75 19.07 -13.34 -2.12
CA ASN A 75 18.89 -13.03 -0.71
C ASN A 75 17.72 -13.81 -0.14
N ARG A 76 17.98 -14.61 0.92
CA ARG A 76 16.99 -15.49 1.53
C ARG A 76 16.79 -15.10 2.99
N ASP A 77 15.53 -15.00 3.41
CA ASP A 77 15.14 -14.76 4.79
C ASP A 77 13.80 -15.44 5.09
N GLY A 78 13.43 -15.53 6.37
CA GLY A 78 12.20 -16.17 6.79
C GLY A 78 11.93 -16.00 8.29
N PHE A 79 10.77 -16.50 8.68
CA PHE A 79 10.29 -16.47 10.06
C PHE A 79 9.40 -17.68 10.35
N ASP A 80 9.14 -17.95 11.61
CA ASP A 80 8.23 -18.99 12.09
C ASP A 80 6.83 -18.38 12.31
N LEU A 81 5.77 -19.03 11.83
CA LEU A 81 4.38 -18.58 12.03
C LEU A 81 3.90 -18.74 13.48
N ASP A 82 4.53 -19.63 14.24
CA ASP A 82 4.21 -19.84 15.66
C ASP A 82 4.97 -18.86 16.57
N ASP A 83 6.06 -18.22 16.06
CA ASP A 83 6.82 -17.18 16.75
C ASP A 83 7.34 -16.14 15.75
N ILE A 84 6.47 -15.27 15.30
CA ILE A 84 6.79 -14.25 14.28
C ILE A 84 7.83 -13.23 14.81
N GLY A 85 7.83 -12.96 16.12
CA GLY A 85 8.73 -12.00 16.75
C GLY A 85 8.47 -10.54 16.34
N PRO A 86 9.29 -9.57 16.77
CA PRO A 86 9.22 -8.17 16.37
C PRO A 86 9.88 -7.93 15.01
N ALA A 87 9.55 -6.79 14.37
CA ALA A 87 10.23 -6.34 13.16
C ALA A 87 11.74 -6.15 13.41
N ARG A 88 12.57 -6.57 12.45
CA ARG A 88 14.04 -6.61 12.52
C ARG A 88 14.72 -5.56 11.66
N GLY A 89 13.96 -4.75 10.91
CA GLY A 89 14.44 -3.82 9.90
C GLY A 89 14.89 -4.52 8.60
N SER A 90 14.34 -5.70 8.31
CA SER A 90 14.63 -6.50 7.13
C SER A 90 13.49 -6.47 6.14
N TRP A 91 13.78 -6.74 4.85
CA TRP A 91 12.76 -6.78 3.79
C TRP A 91 11.65 -7.82 4.08
N ILE A 92 11.96 -8.90 4.79
CA ILE A 92 10.98 -9.94 5.16
C ILE A 92 9.94 -9.43 6.17
N ASP A 93 10.22 -8.34 6.89
CA ASP A 93 9.29 -7.77 7.87
C ASP A 93 7.97 -7.34 7.22
N THR A 94 7.98 -7.01 5.94
CA THR A 94 6.77 -6.76 5.14
C THR A 94 5.85 -7.99 5.13
N VAL A 95 6.42 -9.17 4.95
CA VAL A 95 5.69 -10.45 4.92
C VAL A 95 5.36 -10.91 6.34
N ALA A 96 6.29 -10.79 7.27
CA ALA A 96 6.09 -11.14 8.67
C ALA A 96 4.97 -10.30 9.31
N GLY A 97 4.94 -9.00 9.04
CA GLY A 97 3.87 -8.10 9.46
C GLY A 97 2.51 -8.50 8.87
N MET A 98 2.49 -8.90 7.61
CA MET A 98 1.25 -9.39 6.99
C MET A 98 0.76 -10.68 7.65
N ALA A 99 1.65 -11.65 7.89
CA ALA A 99 1.33 -12.88 8.63
C ALA A 99 0.80 -12.58 10.05
N TRP A 100 1.50 -11.69 10.78
CA TRP A 100 1.11 -11.22 12.11
C TRP A 100 -0.31 -10.61 12.10
N SER A 101 -0.60 -9.77 11.11
CA SER A 101 -1.91 -9.10 11.01
C SER A 101 -3.04 -10.07 10.65
N LEU A 102 -2.81 -10.99 9.72
CA LEU A 102 -3.79 -12.00 9.31
C LEU A 102 -4.09 -12.99 10.44
N ALA A 103 -3.06 -13.47 11.16
CA ALA A 103 -3.23 -14.35 12.31
C ALA A 103 -4.12 -13.72 13.40
N ARG A 104 -3.94 -12.41 13.67
CA ARG A 104 -4.79 -11.65 14.60
C ARG A 104 -6.22 -11.47 14.11
N SER A 105 -6.46 -11.58 12.81
CA SER A 105 -7.80 -11.59 12.19
C SER A 105 -8.41 -13.00 12.14
N GLY A 106 -7.74 -14.01 12.70
CA GLY A 106 -8.24 -15.39 12.73
C GLY A 106 -8.04 -16.15 11.41
N VAL A 107 -7.22 -15.65 10.49
CA VAL A 107 -6.92 -16.32 9.23
C VAL A 107 -5.94 -17.47 9.47
N ALA A 108 -6.29 -18.65 8.96
CA ALA A 108 -5.37 -19.79 8.97
C ALA A 108 -4.22 -19.55 7.98
N LEU A 109 -2.98 -19.67 8.47
CA LEU A 109 -1.78 -19.50 7.68
C LEU A 109 -1.01 -20.82 7.54
N HIS A 110 -0.35 -20.99 6.41
CA HIS A 110 0.50 -22.13 6.11
C HIS A 110 1.95 -21.70 5.99
N GLY A 111 2.86 -22.55 6.46
CA GLY A 111 4.26 -22.43 6.12
C GLY A 111 4.45 -22.52 4.61
N MET A 112 5.44 -21.82 4.07
CA MET A 112 5.75 -21.85 2.66
C MET A 112 7.25 -21.62 2.40
N ARG A 113 7.72 -22.17 1.27
CA ARG A 113 9.01 -21.82 0.68
C ARG A 113 8.78 -21.28 -0.71
N GLY A 114 9.34 -20.11 -1.00
CA GLY A 114 9.02 -19.45 -2.27
C GLY A 114 10.10 -18.52 -2.78
N VAL A 115 9.95 -18.16 -4.04
CA VAL A 115 10.79 -17.16 -4.73
C VAL A 115 9.94 -15.96 -5.11
N VAL A 116 10.54 -14.78 -5.01
CA VAL A 116 9.89 -13.50 -5.26
C VAL A 116 10.53 -12.82 -6.46
N ALA A 117 9.70 -12.36 -7.39
CA ALA A 117 10.11 -11.47 -8.47
C ALA A 117 9.21 -10.24 -8.51
N THR A 118 9.76 -9.08 -8.78
CA THR A 118 9.01 -7.83 -8.90
C THR A 118 9.46 -7.03 -10.10
N GLU A 119 8.51 -6.47 -10.83
CA GLU A 119 8.75 -5.47 -11.87
C GLU A 119 8.62 -4.05 -11.33
N ILE A 120 8.11 -3.90 -10.11
CA ILE A 120 7.91 -2.59 -9.49
C ILE A 120 9.25 -2.08 -8.99
N PRO A 121 9.76 -0.95 -9.51
CA PRO A 121 11.02 -0.39 -9.05
C PRO A 121 10.92 -0.03 -7.55
N ILE A 122 11.84 -0.56 -6.76
CA ILE A 122 11.86 -0.34 -5.30
C ILE A 122 12.16 1.14 -5.03
N GLY A 123 11.40 1.76 -4.12
CA GLY A 123 11.58 3.17 -3.75
C GLY A 123 11.06 4.19 -4.78
N SER A 124 10.40 3.75 -5.85
CA SER A 124 9.84 4.63 -6.89
C SER A 124 8.51 5.29 -6.52
N GLY A 125 7.91 4.92 -5.38
CA GLY A 125 6.56 5.38 -5.00
C GLY A 125 5.43 4.65 -5.71
N LEU A 126 5.69 3.49 -6.30
CA LEU A 126 4.69 2.66 -6.99
C LEU A 126 4.13 1.52 -6.12
N SER A 127 4.29 1.60 -4.79
CA SER A 127 3.73 0.67 -3.79
C SER A 127 4.19 -0.78 -3.91
N SER A 128 5.49 -0.98 -4.08
CA SER A 128 6.07 -2.33 -4.09
C SER A 128 5.84 -3.07 -2.77
N SER A 129 5.83 -2.38 -1.62
CA SER A 129 5.55 -2.99 -0.31
C SER A 129 4.13 -3.54 -0.22
N ALA A 130 3.11 -2.75 -0.62
CA ALA A 130 1.72 -3.20 -0.60
C ALA A 130 1.49 -4.38 -1.56
N ALA A 131 2.06 -4.33 -2.77
CA ALA A 131 2.01 -5.45 -3.71
C ALA A 131 2.65 -6.71 -3.11
N PHE A 132 3.78 -6.58 -2.44
CA PHE A 132 4.45 -7.70 -1.79
C PHE A 132 3.65 -8.25 -0.61
N GLN A 133 3.06 -7.39 0.24
CA GLN A 133 2.16 -7.81 1.34
C GLN A 133 0.99 -8.65 0.82
N LEU A 134 0.30 -8.19 -0.22
CA LEU A 134 -0.87 -8.88 -0.75
C LEU A 134 -0.51 -10.18 -1.47
N ALA A 135 0.55 -10.19 -2.27
CA ALA A 135 1.04 -11.43 -2.87
C ALA A 135 1.42 -12.46 -1.79
N ALA A 136 2.11 -12.03 -0.73
CA ALA A 136 2.46 -12.90 0.39
C ALA A 136 1.23 -13.42 1.15
N ALA A 137 0.20 -12.58 1.36
CA ALA A 137 -1.06 -13.00 1.98
C ALA A 137 -1.70 -14.16 1.22
N TRP A 138 -1.80 -14.05 -0.09
CA TRP A 138 -2.36 -15.13 -0.93
C TRP A 138 -1.47 -16.36 -1.01
N ALA A 139 -0.15 -16.20 -0.92
CA ALA A 139 0.78 -17.33 -0.96
C ALA A 139 0.70 -18.20 0.31
N MET A 140 0.54 -17.57 1.50
CA MET A 140 0.57 -18.26 2.79
C MET A 140 -0.81 -18.58 3.38
N SER A 141 -1.90 -18.33 2.63
CA SER A 141 -3.27 -18.57 3.12
C SER A 141 -4.19 -19.07 2.01
N ASP A 142 -5.31 -19.71 2.40
CA ASP A 142 -6.35 -20.13 1.47
C ASP A 142 -7.43 -19.03 1.30
N LEU A 143 -7.01 -17.78 1.20
CA LEU A 143 -7.89 -16.60 1.13
C LEU A 143 -8.63 -16.42 -0.22
N LEU A 144 -8.80 -17.46 -1.04
CA LEU A 144 -9.61 -17.38 -2.26
C LEU A 144 -10.90 -18.18 -2.08
N PRO A 145 -12.02 -17.57 -1.71
CA PRO A 145 -12.37 -16.20 -1.38
C PRO A 145 -13.03 -16.01 0.01
N PRO A 146 -12.43 -16.17 1.15
CA PRO A 146 -13.17 -15.92 2.39
C PRO A 146 -12.91 -14.55 3.05
N MET A 147 -11.97 -13.74 2.56
CA MET A 147 -11.77 -12.40 3.10
C MET A 147 -12.16 -11.35 2.04
N GLU A 148 -13.01 -10.40 2.43
CA GLU A 148 -13.34 -9.26 1.60
C GLU A 148 -12.07 -8.45 1.28
N SER A 149 -11.95 -7.96 0.04
CA SER A 149 -10.76 -7.23 -0.40
C SER A 149 -10.43 -6.00 0.47
N MET A 150 -11.46 -5.34 1.04
CA MET A 150 -11.27 -4.22 1.96
C MET A 150 -10.66 -4.69 3.30
N ASP A 151 -11.07 -5.84 3.83
CA ASP A 151 -10.51 -6.37 5.06
C ASP A 151 -9.07 -6.84 4.87
N LEU A 152 -8.74 -7.35 3.68
CA LEU A 152 -7.38 -7.65 3.29
C LEU A 152 -6.51 -6.38 3.22
N ALA A 153 -7.02 -5.31 2.60
CA ALA A 153 -6.34 -4.02 2.55
C ALA A 153 -6.12 -3.42 3.95
N ARG A 154 -7.12 -3.49 4.82
CA ARG A 154 -7.00 -3.08 6.24
C ARG A 154 -5.99 -3.93 7.01
N SER A 155 -5.94 -5.23 6.74
CA SER A 155 -4.97 -6.12 7.39
C SER A 155 -3.53 -5.78 6.94
N ALA A 156 -3.34 -5.45 5.67
CA ALA A 156 -2.04 -5.03 5.15
C ALA A 156 -1.63 -3.64 5.67
N GLN A 157 -2.56 -2.68 5.74
CA GLN A 157 -2.30 -1.39 6.39
C GLN A 157 -1.92 -1.55 7.85
N ARG A 158 -2.64 -2.38 8.60
CA ARG A 158 -2.32 -2.68 10.01
C ARG A 158 -0.93 -3.28 10.16
N ALA A 159 -0.56 -4.21 9.28
CA ALA A 159 0.79 -4.79 9.24
C ALA A 159 1.87 -3.71 9.07
N GLU A 160 1.65 -2.77 8.17
CA GLU A 160 2.59 -1.69 7.91
C GLU A 160 2.66 -0.70 9.10
N ASN A 161 1.51 -0.32 9.66
CA ASN A 161 1.43 0.67 10.72
C ASN A 161 1.90 0.15 12.08
N GLU A 162 1.47 -1.06 12.47
CA GLU A 162 1.67 -1.57 13.82
C GLU A 162 2.88 -2.51 13.94
N TYR A 163 3.24 -3.22 12.86
CA TYR A 163 4.35 -4.15 12.89
C TYR A 163 5.64 -3.53 12.31
N VAL A 164 5.57 -2.98 11.09
CA VAL A 164 6.72 -2.36 10.43
C VAL A 164 7.00 -0.95 10.98
N GLY A 165 5.97 -0.22 11.43
CA GLY A 165 6.09 1.10 12.04
C GLY A 165 6.00 2.27 11.05
N VAL A 166 5.53 2.03 9.82
CA VAL A 166 5.23 3.07 8.83
C VAL A 166 3.77 3.46 8.95
N ARG A 167 3.47 4.68 9.39
CA ARG A 167 2.11 5.16 9.66
C ARG A 167 1.39 5.60 8.37
N SER A 168 1.35 4.71 7.37
CA SER A 168 0.72 4.95 6.06
C SER A 168 -0.81 5.04 6.14
N GLY A 169 -1.42 5.70 5.14
CA GLY A 169 -2.84 5.58 4.86
C GLY A 169 -3.18 4.23 4.22
N ILE A 170 -4.42 4.06 3.76
CA ILE A 170 -4.89 2.77 3.21
C ILE A 170 -4.75 2.67 1.69
N MET A 171 -4.44 3.77 1.01
CA MET A 171 -4.51 3.90 -0.45
C MET A 171 -3.75 2.80 -1.19
N ASP A 172 -2.53 2.49 -0.76
CA ASP A 172 -1.62 1.57 -1.42
C ASP A 172 -2.15 0.14 -1.42
N GLN A 173 -2.51 -0.34 -0.25
CA GLN A 173 -3.05 -1.68 -0.05
C GLN A 173 -4.44 -1.81 -0.68
N PHE A 174 -5.26 -0.75 -0.58
CA PHE A 174 -6.56 -0.70 -1.22
C PHE A 174 -6.45 -0.82 -2.74
N ALA A 175 -5.59 -0.02 -3.37
CA ALA A 175 -5.43 -0.03 -4.82
C ALA A 175 -4.90 -1.37 -5.34
N SER A 176 -3.97 -1.99 -4.61
CA SER A 176 -3.44 -3.30 -4.96
C SER A 176 -4.49 -4.42 -4.80
N ALA A 177 -5.37 -4.34 -3.78
CA ALA A 177 -6.40 -5.34 -3.51
C ALA A 177 -7.63 -5.23 -4.44
N HIS A 178 -8.00 -4.01 -4.84
CA HIS A 178 -9.23 -3.73 -5.59
C HIS A 178 -8.99 -3.37 -7.05
N GLY A 179 -7.73 -3.29 -7.48
CA GLY A 179 -7.34 -2.89 -8.83
C GLY A 179 -8.16 -3.57 -9.91
N ARG A 180 -8.58 -2.81 -10.91
CA ARG A 180 -9.35 -3.29 -12.06
C ARG A 180 -8.73 -2.79 -13.36
N PRO A 181 -8.77 -3.58 -14.43
CA PRO A 181 -8.35 -3.10 -15.75
C PRO A 181 -9.12 -1.84 -16.15
N ASP A 182 -8.44 -0.92 -16.81
CA ASP A 182 -8.99 0.30 -17.40
C ASP A 182 -9.79 1.19 -16.43
N ALA A 183 -9.47 1.16 -15.14
CA ALA A 183 -10.15 1.94 -14.13
C ALA A 183 -9.20 2.49 -13.06
N ALA A 184 -9.46 3.72 -12.63
CA ALA A 184 -9.01 4.23 -11.33
C ALA A 184 -10.08 3.97 -10.28
N LEU A 185 -9.70 4.03 -9.02
CA LEU A 185 -10.57 3.75 -7.89
C LEU A 185 -10.70 5.02 -7.04
N LEU A 186 -11.85 5.68 -7.12
CA LEU A 186 -12.13 6.76 -6.20
C LEU A 186 -12.47 6.18 -4.84
N LEU A 187 -11.64 6.48 -3.85
CA LEU A 187 -11.83 6.07 -2.46
C LEU A 187 -12.00 7.30 -1.55
N ASP A 188 -13.02 7.30 -0.73
CA ASP A 188 -13.11 8.15 0.45
C ASP A 188 -12.43 7.43 1.62
N CYS A 189 -11.27 7.94 2.07
CA CYS A 189 -10.49 7.28 3.12
C CYS A 189 -11.11 7.36 4.51
N ARG A 190 -12.17 8.17 4.69
CA ARG A 190 -12.93 8.26 5.95
C ARG A 190 -13.99 7.18 6.06
N SER A 191 -14.87 7.06 5.05
CA SER A 191 -15.96 6.08 5.06
C SER A 191 -15.53 4.72 4.53
N LEU A 192 -14.47 4.69 3.73
CA LEU A 192 -14.00 3.56 2.91
C LEU A 192 -14.97 3.18 1.80
N ASP A 193 -15.92 4.05 1.49
CA ASP A 193 -16.74 3.91 0.28
C ASP A 193 -15.88 4.18 -0.96
N PHE A 194 -16.08 3.38 -1.99
CA PHE A 194 -15.33 3.55 -3.22
C PHE A 194 -16.15 3.24 -4.46
N ARG A 195 -15.72 3.79 -5.59
CA ARG A 195 -16.25 3.45 -6.91
C ARG A 195 -15.15 3.39 -7.95
N ALA A 196 -15.32 2.53 -8.93
CA ALA A 196 -14.47 2.50 -10.10
C ALA A 196 -14.81 3.67 -11.03
N VAL A 197 -13.78 4.33 -11.55
CA VAL A 197 -13.86 5.41 -12.54
C VAL A 197 -13.13 4.91 -13.78
N THR A 198 -13.83 4.77 -14.88
CA THR A 198 -13.22 4.33 -16.13
C THR A 198 -12.13 5.29 -16.58
N LEU A 199 -10.97 4.75 -16.93
CA LEU A 199 -9.84 5.47 -17.53
C LEU A 199 -9.88 5.21 -19.04
N PRO A 200 -10.47 6.10 -19.85
CA PRO A 200 -10.53 5.92 -21.29
C PRO A 200 -9.18 6.29 -21.92
N LEU A 201 -8.14 5.50 -21.65
CA LEU A 201 -6.78 5.81 -22.13
C LEU A 201 -6.73 5.81 -23.66
N GLY A 202 -7.47 4.89 -24.34
CA GLY A 202 -7.56 4.90 -25.80
C GLY A 202 -6.20 5.02 -26.48
N GLU A 203 -5.92 6.17 -27.08
CA GLU A 203 -4.63 6.50 -27.69
C GLU A 203 -3.62 7.11 -26.71
N TYR A 204 -4.01 7.33 -25.45
CA TYR A 204 -3.15 7.89 -24.41
C TYR A 204 -2.42 6.79 -23.64
N ALA A 205 -1.27 7.15 -23.10
CA ALA A 205 -0.51 6.31 -22.20
C ALA A 205 -0.25 7.04 -20.88
N LEU A 206 -0.28 6.30 -19.79
CA LEU A 206 0.13 6.79 -18.48
C LEU A 206 1.64 6.62 -18.37
N VAL A 207 2.37 7.76 -18.25
CA VAL A 207 3.82 7.77 -18.18
C VAL A 207 4.26 8.10 -16.76
N VAL A 208 4.99 7.18 -16.13
CA VAL A 208 5.61 7.38 -14.81
C VAL A 208 7.05 7.85 -15.01
N CYS A 209 7.35 9.08 -14.55
CA CYS A 209 8.67 9.65 -14.60
C CYS A 209 9.39 9.47 -13.26
N ASP A 210 10.32 8.51 -13.19
CA ASP A 210 11.13 8.32 -12.00
C ASP A 210 12.21 9.43 -11.92
N THR A 211 12.11 10.25 -10.88
CA THR A 211 13.08 11.35 -10.63
C THR A 211 14.41 10.84 -10.09
N ARG A 212 14.56 9.56 -9.81
CA ARG A 212 15.72 8.91 -9.19
C ARG A 212 16.19 9.60 -7.91
N SER A 213 15.29 10.29 -7.23
CA SER A 213 15.55 10.86 -5.92
C SER A 213 15.49 9.72 -4.89
N PRO A 214 16.64 9.28 -4.35
CA PRO A 214 16.63 8.14 -3.43
C PRO A 214 15.87 8.52 -2.18
N ARG A 215 14.79 7.82 -1.93
CA ARG A 215 14.06 7.91 -0.67
C ARG A 215 14.88 7.16 0.40
N ARG A 216 15.85 7.85 1.01
CA ARG A 216 16.55 7.36 2.18
C ARG A 216 15.62 7.54 3.38
N LEU A 217 15.29 6.44 4.08
CA LEU A 217 14.46 6.44 5.29
C LEU A 217 12.99 6.81 5.05
N GLU A 218 12.32 6.12 4.15
CA GLU A 218 10.88 6.27 3.86
C GLU A 218 10.02 6.32 5.12
N THR A 219 10.34 5.50 6.14
CA THR A 219 9.63 5.47 7.41
C THR A 219 9.68 6.79 8.17
N SER A 220 10.83 7.47 8.23
CA SER A 220 10.99 8.67 9.05
C SER A 220 10.32 9.91 8.42
N GLU A 221 10.48 10.12 7.11
CA GLU A 221 9.89 11.29 6.45
C GLU A 221 8.37 11.18 6.33
N TYR A 222 7.84 10.01 6.01
CA TYR A 222 6.41 9.79 5.93
C TYR A 222 5.74 10.00 7.32
N ASN A 223 6.31 9.39 8.35
CA ASN A 223 5.85 9.57 9.72
C ASN A 223 5.95 11.03 10.18
N ALA A 224 7.00 11.76 9.77
CA ALA A 224 7.14 13.18 10.05
C ALA A 224 6.04 14.01 9.36
N ARG A 225 5.74 13.74 8.07
CA ARG A 225 4.65 14.42 7.34
C ARG A 225 3.30 14.24 8.03
N ARG A 226 3.01 13.01 8.46
CA ARG A 226 1.79 12.71 9.19
C ARG A 226 1.73 13.44 10.52
N ALA A 227 2.81 13.43 11.30
CA ALA A 227 2.89 14.15 12.58
C ALA A 227 2.70 15.68 12.39
N GLU A 228 3.27 16.25 11.32
CA GLU A 228 3.09 17.66 10.98
C GLU A 228 1.62 18.00 10.66
N CYS A 229 0.88 17.08 10.01
CA CYS A 229 -0.56 17.23 9.79
C CYS A 229 -1.34 17.12 11.12
N GLU A 230 -0.97 16.17 11.99
CA GLU A 230 -1.61 15.99 13.30
C GLU A 230 -1.44 17.23 14.19
N VAL A 231 -0.27 17.88 14.16
CA VAL A 231 -0.04 19.18 14.85
C VAL A 231 -0.99 20.25 14.33
N ALA A 232 -1.21 20.33 13.01
CA ALA A 232 -2.16 21.27 12.43
C ALA A 232 -3.59 20.99 12.89
N VAL A 233 -4.02 19.72 12.88
CA VAL A 233 -5.35 19.29 13.33
C VAL A 233 -5.57 19.64 14.80
N GLU A 234 -4.60 19.33 15.66
CA GLU A 234 -4.65 19.65 17.08
C GLU A 234 -4.87 21.16 17.32
N ALA A 235 -4.04 21.99 16.70
CA ALA A 235 -4.14 23.45 16.85
C ALA A 235 -5.46 24.01 16.32
N LEU A 236 -5.96 23.51 15.18
CA LEU A 236 -7.24 23.94 14.60
C LEU A 236 -8.44 23.45 15.42
N SER A 237 -8.39 22.25 15.99
CA SER A 237 -9.49 21.70 16.81
C SER A 237 -9.79 22.54 18.06
N HIS A 238 -8.78 23.21 18.61
CA HIS A 238 -8.96 24.16 19.73
C HIS A 238 -9.71 25.45 19.34
N ARG A 239 -9.73 25.79 18.03
CA ARG A 239 -10.36 27.00 17.51
C ARG A 239 -11.69 26.72 16.83
N VAL A 240 -11.83 25.55 16.22
CA VAL A 240 -13.01 25.14 15.45
C VAL A 240 -13.51 23.81 15.99
N PRO A 241 -14.61 23.82 16.79
CA PRO A 241 -15.21 22.60 17.28
C PRO A 241 -15.62 21.65 16.12
N GLY A 242 -15.30 20.37 16.27
CA GLY A 242 -15.65 19.35 15.27
C GLY A 242 -14.54 19.00 14.29
N VAL A 243 -13.42 19.73 14.24
CA VAL A 243 -12.24 19.34 13.46
C VAL A 243 -11.58 18.12 14.11
N ARG A 244 -11.54 17.01 13.36
CA ARG A 244 -10.93 15.74 13.76
C ARG A 244 -9.82 15.30 12.81
N SER A 245 -9.85 15.78 11.58
CA SER A 245 -8.82 15.57 10.56
C SER A 245 -8.78 16.78 9.61
N LEU A 246 -7.78 16.84 8.72
CA LEU A 246 -7.70 17.94 7.74
C LEU A 246 -8.83 17.87 6.69
N ARG A 247 -9.58 16.77 6.60
CA ARG A 247 -10.81 16.68 5.81
C ARG A 247 -11.93 17.58 6.31
N ASP A 248 -11.92 17.93 7.59
CA ASP A 248 -12.92 18.81 8.22
C ASP A 248 -12.57 20.29 8.06
N VAL A 249 -11.45 20.61 7.42
CA VAL A 249 -10.91 21.96 7.27
C VAL A 249 -11.05 22.40 5.81
N ASP A 250 -11.51 23.60 5.59
CA ASP A 250 -11.53 24.27 4.29
C ASP A 250 -10.51 25.43 4.21
N MET A 251 -10.33 26.01 3.03
CA MET A 251 -9.39 27.11 2.82
C MET A 251 -9.78 28.38 3.59
N GLU A 252 -11.07 28.65 3.82
CA GLU A 252 -11.54 29.80 4.61
C GLU A 252 -11.10 29.67 6.07
N MET A 253 -11.25 28.49 6.65
CA MET A 253 -10.76 28.17 7.99
C MET A 253 -9.25 28.35 8.10
N LEU A 254 -8.47 27.91 7.11
CA LEU A 254 -7.03 28.11 7.11
C LEU A 254 -6.62 29.58 6.98
N VAL A 255 -7.33 30.37 6.20
CA VAL A 255 -7.10 31.81 6.12
C VAL A 255 -7.39 32.48 7.48
N ARG A 256 -8.48 32.09 8.14
CA ARG A 256 -8.93 32.69 9.39
C ARG A 256 -8.11 32.27 10.61
N PHE A 257 -7.75 31.00 10.70
CA PHE A 257 -7.14 30.42 11.91
C PHE A 257 -5.72 29.90 11.69
N GLY A 258 -5.27 29.80 10.44
CA GLY A 258 -3.97 29.20 10.11
C GLY A 258 -2.77 30.10 10.34
N ALA A 259 -2.97 31.40 10.64
CA ALA A 259 -1.87 32.33 10.89
C ALA A 259 -1.06 31.98 12.16
N ASP A 260 -1.73 31.36 13.15
CA ASP A 260 -1.15 30.96 14.43
C ASP A 260 -0.52 29.56 14.40
N LEU A 261 -0.66 28.82 13.27
CA LEU A 261 -0.05 27.50 13.11
C LEU A 261 1.46 27.61 12.96
N ASP A 262 2.17 26.59 13.45
CA ASP A 262 3.56 26.39 13.07
C ASP A 262 3.71 26.44 11.53
N PRO A 263 4.73 27.13 10.99
CA PRO A 263 4.87 27.32 9.55
C PRO A 263 4.95 26.00 8.74
N VAL A 264 5.48 24.92 9.32
CA VAL A 264 5.52 23.61 8.66
C VAL A 264 4.13 22.98 8.67
N ALA A 265 3.47 22.93 9.84
CA ALA A 265 2.13 22.41 9.99
C ALA A 265 1.12 23.16 9.09
N ARG A 266 1.25 24.48 8.99
CA ARG A 266 0.43 25.30 8.07
C ARG A 266 0.62 24.90 6.62
N ARG A 267 1.86 24.71 6.16
CA ARG A 267 2.12 24.26 4.77
C ARG A 267 1.51 22.89 4.51
N ARG A 268 1.56 21.96 5.48
CA ARG A 268 0.95 20.63 5.33
C ARG A 268 -0.57 20.72 5.26
N ALA A 269 -1.18 21.47 6.18
CA ALA A 269 -2.63 21.68 6.17
C ALA A 269 -3.09 22.34 4.86
N THR A 270 -2.40 23.37 4.38
CA THR A 270 -2.73 24.03 3.12
C THR A 270 -2.67 23.05 1.93
N HIS A 271 -1.63 22.20 1.88
CA HIS A 271 -1.52 21.19 0.83
C HIS A 271 -2.70 20.21 0.88
N VAL A 272 -2.96 19.60 2.04
CA VAL A 272 -3.99 18.56 2.17
C VAL A 272 -5.39 19.12 1.88
N VAL A 273 -5.69 20.32 2.38
CA VAL A 273 -6.99 20.96 2.12
C VAL A 273 -7.16 21.28 0.64
N ALA A 274 -6.16 21.90 0.01
CA ALA A 274 -6.20 22.21 -1.42
C ALA A 274 -6.29 20.93 -2.26
N GLU A 275 -5.57 19.87 -1.90
CA GLU A 275 -5.60 18.59 -2.60
C GLU A 275 -6.96 17.90 -2.49
N ASN A 276 -7.63 18.00 -1.33
CA ASN A 276 -9.00 17.51 -1.17
C ASN A 276 -9.99 18.28 -2.06
N GLU A 277 -9.85 19.61 -2.16
CA GLU A 277 -10.69 20.44 -3.05
C GLU A 277 -10.47 20.05 -4.53
N LEU A 278 -9.21 19.91 -4.94
CA LEU A 278 -8.85 19.47 -6.30
C LEU A 278 -9.41 18.08 -6.60
N SER A 279 -9.32 17.15 -5.67
CA SER A 279 -9.87 15.79 -5.82
C SER A 279 -11.39 15.84 -6.03
N LEU A 280 -12.12 16.67 -5.28
CA LEU A 280 -13.57 16.86 -5.46
C LEU A 280 -13.93 17.43 -6.84
N ILE A 281 -13.17 18.39 -7.33
CA ILE A 281 -13.39 19.00 -8.65
C ILE A 281 -13.21 17.95 -9.75
N HIS A 282 -12.12 17.19 -9.74
CA HIS A 282 -11.86 16.15 -10.73
C HIS A 282 -12.87 15.01 -10.71
N ILE A 283 -13.45 14.74 -9.54
CA ILE A 283 -14.49 13.73 -9.35
C ILE A 283 -15.82 14.19 -9.92
N SER A 284 -16.17 15.46 -9.74
CA SER A 284 -17.46 16.03 -10.20
C SER A 284 -17.45 16.40 -11.68
N GLU A 285 -16.29 16.73 -12.25
CA GLU A 285 -16.15 17.16 -13.65
C GLU A 285 -14.98 16.43 -14.36
N PRO A 286 -15.04 15.09 -14.52
CA PRO A 286 -13.91 14.30 -15.06
C PRO A 286 -13.57 14.59 -16.54
N THR A 287 -14.34 15.40 -17.21
CA THR A 287 -14.23 15.66 -18.67
C THR A 287 -13.86 17.10 -19.03
N ARG A 288 -13.55 17.97 -18.05
CA ARG A 288 -13.16 19.34 -18.37
C ARG A 288 -11.69 19.37 -18.82
N PRO A 289 -11.40 19.59 -20.12
CA PRO A 289 -10.02 19.80 -20.56
C PRO A 289 -9.51 21.12 -19.98
N TYR A 290 -8.28 21.14 -19.52
CA TYR A 290 -7.56 22.34 -19.09
C TYR A 290 -7.18 23.19 -20.29
#